data_9e7fdfdf3f51b3c9966702a87b6cf3f6
#
_entry.id   9e7fdfdf3f51b3c9966702a87b6cf3f6
#
_cell.length_a   1.000
_cell.length_b   1.000
_cell.length_c   1.000
_cell.angle_alpha   90.00
_cell.angle_beta   90.00
_cell.angle_gamma   90.00
#
_symmetry.space_group_name_H-M   'P 1'
#
loop_
_entity.id
_entity.type
_entity.pdbx_description
1 polymer ?
#
loop_
_entity_poly.entity_id
_entity_poly.type
_entity_poly.pdbx_seq_one_letter_code
_entity_poly.pdbx_strand_id
1 'polypeptide(L)'
;FRPPVSTFEPTRHEANVDAVNILPGRDVFFLDCRLLPAIAAEAVLARAREIAAEVAARRGVKIEVEVEHAQAPSLTRPDLPDDAPLFPALADAVEAVYHVRPRPVGIGGATVAALLRARGLPAVVWSRIFNTCHQPDERASLAHICGDAAVFGRLLMAHAPKPGSHGAHA
;
A
#
# COMPACT_ATOMS: atom_id res chain seq x y z
N PHE A 1 3.36 -3.29 -10.96
CA PHE A 1 2.58 -2.30 -10.19
C PHE A 1 1.38 -1.82 -10.97
N ARG A 2 0.32 -1.44 -10.26
CA ARG A 2 -0.84 -0.76 -10.82
C ARG A 2 -1.19 0.45 -9.94
N PRO A 3 -1.20 1.69 -10.49
CA PRO A 3 -0.71 2.02 -11.84
C PRO A 3 0.81 1.76 -11.99
N PRO A 4 1.34 1.62 -13.21
CA PRO A 4 2.77 1.39 -13.46
C PRO A 4 3.59 2.69 -13.44
N VAL A 5 3.14 3.68 -12.70
CA VAL A 5 3.75 5.01 -12.56
C VAL A 5 3.69 5.47 -11.11
N SER A 6 4.59 6.35 -10.71
CA SER A 6 4.46 7.09 -9.46
C SER A 6 3.41 8.19 -9.60
N THR A 7 2.69 8.49 -8.52
CA THR A 7 1.68 9.55 -8.48
C THR A 7 2.03 10.61 -7.45
N PHE A 8 1.64 11.84 -7.72
CA PHE A 8 1.87 13.02 -6.90
C PHE A 8 0.58 13.84 -6.91
N GLU A 9 -0.24 13.68 -5.87
CA GLU A 9 -1.58 14.23 -5.83
C GLU A 9 -1.72 15.25 -4.70
N PRO A 10 -2.20 16.49 -4.97
CA PRO A 10 -2.59 17.40 -3.91
C PRO A 10 -3.87 16.87 -3.25
N THR A 11 -3.78 16.51 -1.97
CA THR A 11 -4.88 15.82 -1.28
C THR A 11 -5.56 16.65 -0.20
N ARG A 12 -4.85 17.58 0.40
CA ARG A 12 -5.37 18.44 1.46
C ARG A 12 -4.80 19.83 1.35
N HIS A 13 -5.64 20.82 1.66
CA HIS A 13 -5.26 22.22 1.84
C HIS A 13 -5.79 22.69 3.19
N GLU A 14 -4.97 23.35 4.00
CA GLU A 14 -5.42 23.90 5.27
C GLU A 14 -6.22 25.18 5.04
N ALA A 15 -7.22 25.40 5.87
CA ALA A 15 -7.89 26.70 5.92
C ALA A 15 -6.89 27.76 6.44
N ASN A 16 -6.78 28.86 5.72
CA ASN A 16 -5.77 29.89 6.03
C ASN A 16 -6.36 31.17 6.64
N VAL A 17 -7.49 31.64 6.16
CA VAL A 17 -8.19 32.82 6.69
C VAL A 17 -9.72 32.63 6.57
N ASP A 18 -10.46 33.17 7.52
CA ASP A 18 -11.93 33.04 7.53
C ASP A 18 -12.62 34.08 6.63
N ALA A 19 -12.01 35.24 6.43
CA ALA A 19 -12.57 36.32 5.65
C ALA A 19 -12.09 36.28 4.20
N VAL A 20 -13.04 36.34 3.26
CA VAL A 20 -12.79 36.22 1.81
C VAL A 20 -12.02 37.39 1.19
N ASN A 21 -11.90 38.52 1.91
CA ASN A 21 -11.20 39.73 1.47
C ASN A 21 -9.82 39.93 2.11
N ILE A 22 -9.28 38.90 2.79
CA ILE A 22 -7.95 38.95 3.41
C ILE A 22 -7.02 38.03 2.63
N LEU A 23 -5.84 38.55 2.28
CA LEU A 23 -4.78 37.72 1.71
C LEU A 23 -4.09 36.90 2.83
N PRO A 24 -4.00 35.57 2.70
CA PRO A 24 -3.35 34.74 3.71
C PRO A 24 -1.85 35.03 3.79
N GLY A 25 -1.34 35.17 5.02
CA GLY A 25 0.11 35.28 5.26
C GLY A 25 0.85 33.92 5.27
N ARG A 26 0.10 32.83 5.42
CA ARG A 26 0.59 31.45 5.39
C ARG A 26 -0.37 30.59 4.62
N ASP A 27 0.17 29.65 3.86
CA ASP A 27 -0.60 28.66 3.12
C ASP A 27 0.06 27.30 3.23
N VAL A 28 -0.73 26.25 3.45
CA VAL A 28 -0.25 24.87 3.63
C VAL A 28 -1.08 23.91 2.79
N PHE A 29 -0.41 23.12 1.99
CA PHE A 29 -1.03 22.03 1.26
C PHE A 29 -0.22 20.75 1.36
N PHE A 30 -0.88 19.62 1.16
CA PHE A 30 -0.30 18.29 1.28
C PHE A 30 -0.31 17.58 -0.07
N LEU A 31 0.80 16.88 -0.33
CA LEU A 31 0.94 16.01 -1.48
C LEU A 31 1.02 14.55 -1.02
N ASP A 32 0.13 13.69 -1.51
CA ASP A 32 0.28 12.24 -1.43
C ASP A 32 1.22 11.78 -2.55
N CYS A 33 2.38 11.26 -2.20
CA CYS A 33 3.39 10.80 -3.14
C CYS A 33 3.48 9.28 -3.08
N ARG A 34 2.97 8.58 -4.10
CA ARG A 34 3.06 7.12 -4.20
C ARG A 34 4.14 6.76 -5.18
N LEU A 35 5.26 6.29 -4.66
CA LEU A 35 6.46 6.05 -5.44
C LEU A 35 6.57 4.58 -5.86
N LEU A 36 6.98 4.35 -7.11
CA LEU A 36 7.44 3.01 -7.50
C LEU A 36 8.69 2.63 -6.69
N PRO A 37 8.87 1.37 -6.32
CA PRO A 37 9.96 0.93 -5.46
C PRO A 37 11.38 1.23 -5.98
N ALA A 38 11.50 1.46 -7.28
CA ALA A 38 12.78 1.84 -7.90
C ALA A 38 13.15 3.31 -7.69
N ILE A 39 12.23 4.13 -7.14
CA ILE A 39 12.44 5.56 -6.93
C ILE A 39 12.70 5.81 -5.45
N ALA A 40 13.88 6.35 -5.13
CA ALA A 40 14.22 6.71 -3.77
C ALA A 40 13.40 7.94 -3.32
N ALA A 41 12.77 7.85 -2.16
CA ALA A 41 11.98 8.95 -1.59
C ALA A 41 12.82 10.20 -1.36
N GLU A 42 14.08 10.01 -0.97
CA GLU A 42 15.06 11.09 -0.75
C GLU A 42 15.32 11.89 -2.02
N ALA A 43 15.39 11.24 -3.18
CA ALA A 43 15.59 11.91 -4.46
C ALA A 43 14.37 12.76 -4.83
N VAL A 44 13.16 12.27 -4.56
CA VAL A 44 11.92 13.02 -4.78
C VAL A 44 11.85 14.22 -3.86
N LEU A 45 12.21 14.06 -2.58
CA LEU A 45 12.22 15.13 -1.60
C LEU A 45 13.26 16.21 -1.93
N ALA A 46 14.45 15.80 -2.38
CA ALA A 46 15.48 16.74 -2.85
C ALA A 46 14.95 17.56 -4.03
N ARG A 47 14.32 16.93 -5.01
CA ARG A 47 13.76 17.64 -6.17
C ARG A 47 12.61 18.57 -5.78
N ALA A 48 11.75 18.16 -4.85
CA ALA A 48 10.69 19.02 -4.32
C ALA A 48 11.26 20.29 -3.65
N ARG A 49 12.33 20.15 -2.86
CA ARG A 49 13.02 21.27 -2.23
C ARG A 49 13.68 22.20 -3.23
N GLU A 50 14.30 21.67 -4.27
CA GLU A 50 14.84 22.48 -5.38
C GLU A 50 13.76 23.33 -6.05
N ILE A 51 12.64 22.72 -6.41
CA ILE A 51 11.49 23.42 -7.02
C ILE A 51 10.95 24.49 -6.06
N ALA A 52 10.82 24.16 -4.78
CA ALA A 52 10.39 25.11 -3.76
C ALA A 52 11.33 26.33 -3.67
N ALA A 53 12.65 26.09 -3.68
CA ALA A 53 13.65 27.17 -3.66
C ALA A 53 13.59 28.05 -4.92
N GLU A 54 13.44 27.44 -6.11
CA GLU A 54 13.27 28.18 -7.37
C GLU A 54 12.02 29.07 -7.34
N VAL A 55 10.90 28.54 -6.84
CA VAL A 55 9.64 29.30 -6.73
C VAL A 55 9.75 30.39 -5.69
N ALA A 56 10.34 30.08 -4.53
CA ALA A 56 10.56 31.04 -3.45
C ALA A 56 11.36 32.25 -3.92
N ALA A 57 12.48 32.01 -4.60
CA ALA A 57 13.33 33.08 -5.18
C ALA A 57 12.56 33.92 -6.23
N ARG A 58 11.81 33.28 -7.10
CA ARG A 58 11.05 33.96 -8.17
C ARG A 58 9.88 34.81 -7.62
N ARG A 59 9.26 34.37 -6.53
CA ARG A 59 8.06 35.00 -5.96
C ARG A 59 8.31 35.87 -4.74
N GLY A 60 9.51 35.86 -4.19
CA GLY A 60 9.84 36.58 -2.96
C GLY A 60 9.14 36.08 -1.73
N VAL A 61 8.87 34.76 -1.66
CA VAL A 61 8.20 34.09 -0.54
C VAL A 61 9.12 33.05 0.10
N LYS A 62 8.82 32.67 1.32
CA LYS A 62 9.47 31.51 1.99
C LYS A 62 8.64 30.27 1.70
N ILE A 63 9.26 29.18 1.26
CA ILE A 63 8.61 27.87 1.09
C ILE A 63 9.41 26.84 1.86
N GLU A 64 8.75 26.09 2.71
CA GLU A 64 9.31 24.96 3.47
C GLU A 64 8.68 23.67 2.98
N VAL A 65 9.50 22.62 2.86
CA VAL A 65 9.04 21.27 2.44
C VAL A 65 9.36 20.31 3.56
N GLU A 66 8.32 19.78 4.18
CA GLU A 66 8.39 18.83 5.29
C GLU A 66 7.78 17.49 4.91
N VAL A 67 8.21 16.43 5.59
CA VAL A 67 7.62 15.09 5.45
C VAL A 67 6.75 14.85 6.67
N GLU A 68 5.44 14.79 6.48
CA GLU A 68 4.51 14.48 7.56
C GLU A 68 4.54 12.99 7.90
N HIS A 69 4.56 12.15 6.87
CA HIS A 69 4.60 10.70 7.03
C HIS A 69 5.34 10.05 5.87
N ALA A 70 6.12 9.02 6.17
CA ALA A 70 6.76 8.20 5.15
C ALA A 70 6.69 6.72 5.53
N GLN A 71 6.47 5.88 4.54
CA GLN A 71 6.52 4.43 4.68
C GLN A 71 7.57 3.87 3.71
N ALA A 72 8.46 3.05 4.25
CA ALA A 72 9.44 2.35 3.43
C ALA A 72 8.75 1.41 2.42
N PRO A 73 9.30 1.25 1.21
CA PRO A 73 8.80 0.29 0.24
C PRO A 73 8.87 -1.13 0.80
N SER A 74 7.86 -1.92 0.52
CA SER A 74 7.81 -3.31 0.93
C SER A 74 7.41 -4.17 -0.27
N LEU A 75 8.29 -5.09 -0.64
CA LEU A 75 8.09 -6.00 -1.77
C LEU A 75 7.93 -7.43 -1.26
N THR A 76 6.88 -8.10 -1.73
CA THR A 76 6.83 -9.56 -1.73
C THR A 76 7.48 -10.02 -3.03
N ARG A 77 8.45 -10.88 -2.93
CA ARG A 77 9.13 -11.47 -4.08
C ARG A 77 8.84 -12.97 -4.12
N PRO A 78 7.96 -13.42 -5.03
CA PRO A 78 7.59 -14.83 -5.15
C PRO A 78 8.77 -15.76 -5.46
N ASP A 79 9.86 -15.17 -5.95
CA ASP A 79 11.11 -15.85 -6.27
C ASP A 79 12.08 -16.00 -5.07
N LEU A 80 11.80 -15.35 -3.94
CA LEU A 80 12.59 -15.50 -2.73
C LEU A 80 12.19 -16.76 -1.95
N PRO A 81 13.15 -17.48 -1.35
CA PRO A 81 12.89 -18.70 -0.59
C PRO A 81 11.85 -18.51 0.53
N ASP A 82 11.89 -17.38 1.22
CA ASP A 82 11.01 -17.08 2.35
C ASP A 82 9.55 -16.81 1.93
N ASP A 83 9.34 -16.27 0.73
CA ASP A 83 8.02 -15.98 0.18
C ASP A 83 7.51 -17.10 -0.75
N ALA A 84 8.41 -17.97 -1.20
CA ALA A 84 8.13 -18.98 -2.21
C ALA A 84 6.96 -19.94 -1.89
N PRO A 85 6.73 -20.40 -0.64
CA PRO A 85 5.62 -21.31 -0.36
C PRO A 85 4.26 -20.61 -0.29
N LEU A 86 4.19 -19.31 0.06
CA LEU A 86 2.93 -18.61 0.33
C LEU A 86 2.17 -18.27 -0.93
N PHE A 87 2.86 -17.78 -1.96
CA PHE A 87 2.19 -17.34 -3.18
C PHE A 87 1.53 -18.50 -3.95
N PRO A 88 2.22 -19.64 -4.24
CA PRO A 88 1.58 -20.78 -4.86
C PRO A 88 0.39 -21.32 -4.08
N ALA A 89 0.54 -21.48 -2.76
CA ALA A 89 -0.53 -21.96 -1.91
C ALA A 89 -1.77 -21.07 -1.94
N LEU A 90 -1.57 -19.74 -1.87
CA LEU A 90 -2.65 -18.78 -2.02
C LEU A 90 -3.26 -18.84 -3.42
N ALA A 91 -2.45 -18.93 -4.46
CA ALA A 91 -2.92 -19.01 -5.83
C ALA A 91 -3.79 -20.24 -6.08
N ASP A 92 -3.39 -21.40 -5.55
CA ASP A 92 -4.17 -22.66 -5.64
C ASP A 92 -5.50 -22.55 -4.89
N ALA A 93 -5.49 -21.93 -3.70
CA ALA A 93 -6.71 -21.72 -2.92
C ALA A 93 -7.68 -20.75 -3.64
N VAL A 94 -7.18 -19.67 -4.24
CA VAL A 94 -7.96 -18.70 -5.01
C VAL A 94 -8.56 -19.37 -6.26
N GLU A 95 -7.75 -20.12 -7.00
CA GLU A 95 -8.21 -20.82 -8.21
C GLU A 95 -9.29 -21.85 -7.89
N ALA A 96 -9.16 -22.55 -6.78
CA ALA A 96 -10.16 -23.53 -6.34
C ALA A 96 -11.50 -22.90 -5.94
N VAL A 97 -11.52 -21.64 -5.50
CA VAL A 97 -12.76 -20.94 -5.09
C VAL A 97 -13.34 -20.10 -6.22
N TYR A 98 -12.49 -19.40 -6.96
CA TYR A 98 -12.92 -18.42 -7.95
C TYR A 98 -12.73 -18.85 -9.39
N HIS A 99 -12.14 -20.03 -9.64
CA HIS A 99 -11.83 -20.57 -10.97
C HIS A 99 -10.99 -19.64 -11.84
N VAL A 100 -10.15 -18.82 -11.19
CA VAL A 100 -9.25 -17.86 -11.83
C VAL A 100 -7.89 -17.97 -11.17
N ARG A 101 -6.82 -18.17 -11.95
CA ARG A 101 -5.44 -18.15 -11.45
C ARG A 101 -5.01 -16.69 -11.18
N PRO A 102 -4.75 -16.31 -9.94
CA PRO A 102 -4.32 -14.95 -9.62
C PRO A 102 -2.88 -14.71 -10.09
N ARG A 103 -2.54 -13.44 -10.28
CA ARG A 103 -1.18 -12.99 -10.56
C ARG A 103 -0.74 -12.00 -9.49
N PRO A 104 0.54 -12.04 -9.06
CA PRO A 104 1.05 -11.06 -8.12
C PRO A 104 1.08 -9.68 -8.78
N VAL A 105 0.63 -8.68 -8.05
CA VAL A 105 0.67 -7.27 -8.45
C VAL A 105 1.18 -6.41 -7.31
N GLY A 106 1.96 -5.38 -7.61
CA GLY A 106 2.25 -4.32 -6.66
C GLY A 106 1.11 -3.30 -6.67
N ILE A 107 0.74 -2.82 -5.51
CA ILE A 107 -0.26 -1.76 -5.33
C ILE A 107 0.39 -0.55 -4.67
N GLY A 108 -0.16 0.64 -4.94
CA GLY A 108 0.30 1.89 -4.32
C GLY A 108 -0.23 2.13 -2.91
N GLY A 109 -0.96 1.17 -2.33
CA GLY A 109 -1.53 1.28 -0.99
C GLY A 109 -0.65 0.64 0.08
N ALA A 110 -0.76 1.14 1.31
CA ALA A 110 -0.16 0.53 2.49
C ALA A 110 -0.96 -0.69 2.95
N THR A 111 -0.27 -1.73 3.42
CA THR A 111 -0.90 -2.92 4.02
C THR A 111 -0.14 -3.34 5.27
N VAL A 112 -0.82 -4.01 6.20
CA VAL A 112 -0.19 -4.61 7.40
C VAL A 112 0.91 -5.61 7.01
N ALA A 113 0.80 -6.26 5.85
CA ALA A 113 1.84 -7.16 5.35
C ALA A 113 3.21 -6.46 5.20
N ALA A 114 3.25 -5.16 4.93
CA ALA A 114 4.50 -4.41 4.90
C ALA A 114 5.20 -4.40 6.27
N LEU A 115 4.45 -4.30 7.36
CA LEU A 115 5.00 -4.34 8.72
C LEU A 115 5.50 -5.74 9.10
N LEU A 116 4.83 -6.79 8.64
CA LEU A 116 5.28 -8.17 8.84
C LEU A 116 6.57 -8.43 8.08
N ARG A 117 6.62 -8.06 6.80
CA ARG A 117 7.82 -8.21 5.97
C ARG A 117 9.01 -7.41 6.49
N ALA A 118 8.79 -6.21 7.04
CA ALA A 118 9.84 -5.42 7.67
C ALA A 118 10.47 -6.12 8.90
N ARG A 119 9.79 -7.11 9.46
CA ARG A 119 10.28 -7.97 10.56
C ARG A 119 10.77 -9.34 10.09
N GLY A 120 10.98 -9.53 8.79
CA GLY A 120 11.43 -10.79 8.21
C GLY A 120 10.36 -11.88 8.15
N LEU A 121 9.09 -11.53 8.38
CA LEU A 121 7.99 -12.50 8.27
C LEU A 121 7.44 -12.48 6.84
N PRO A 122 7.41 -13.62 6.14
CA PRO A 122 6.81 -13.68 4.82
C PRO A 122 5.31 -13.38 4.91
N ALA A 123 4.81 -12.54 4.01
CA ALA A 123 3.42 -12.15 3.98
C ALA A 123 2.95 -11.80 2.57
N VAL A 124 1.82 -12.34 2.18
CA VAL A 124 1.09 -12.00 0.95
C VAL A 124 -0.30 -11.50 1.31
N VAL A 125 -0.89 -10.69 0.44
CA VAL A 125 -2.22 -10.10 0.66
C VAL A 125 -3.16 -10.59 -0.42
N TRP A 126 -4.36 -10.96 0.00
CA TRP A 126 -5.46 -11.30 -0.88
C TRP A 126 -6.76 -10.66 -0.38
N SER A 127 -7.50 -10.10 -1.29
CA SER A 127 -8.92 -9.78 -1.11
C SER A 127 -9.58 -9.56 -2.46
N ARG A 128 -10.83 -10.00 -2.61
CA ARG A 128 -11.67 -9.65 -3.74
C ARG A 128 -12.50 -8.42 -3.38
N ILE A 129 -12.13 -7.27 -3.93
CA ILE A 129 -12.78 -5.99 -3.64
C ILE A 129 -13.35 -5.34 -4.90
N PHE A 130 -14.27 -4.40 -4.70
CA PHE A 130 -14.61 -3.42 -5.72
C PHE A 130 -13.52 -2.35 -5.79
N ASN A 131 -13.37 -1.72 -6.94
CA ASN A 131 -12.43 -0.59 -7.09
C ASN A 131 -13.11 0.71 -6.60
N THR A 132 -13.54 0.71 -5.35
CA THR A 132 -14.24 1.83 -4.70
C THR A 132 -13.55 2.33 -3.43
N CYS A 133 -12.32 1.86 -3.15
CA CYS A 133 -11.54 2.30 -1.99
C CYS A 133 -11.31 3.81 -2.04
N HIS A 134 -11.56 4.48 -0.92
CA HIS A 134 -11.41 5.93 -0.75
C HIS A 134 -12.31 6.78 -1.69
N GLN A 135 -13.43 6.22 -2.13
CA GLN A 135 -14.40 6.89 -2.99
C GLN A 135 -15.76 7.00 -2.28
N PRO A 136 -16.60 7.95 -2.68
CA PRO A 136 -18.00 7.95 -2.27
C PRO A 136 -18.65 6.59 -2.58
N ASP A 137 -19.52 6.14 -1.69
CA ASP A 137 -20.20 4.83 -1.79
C ASP A 137 -19.27 3.62 -1.74
N GLU A 138 -18.13 3.73 -1.05
CA GLU A 138 -17.26 2.58 -0.78
C GLU A 138 -18.05 1.45 -0.15
N ARG A 139 -17.93 0.26 -0.72
CA ARG A 139 -18.74 -0.89 -0.33
C ARG A 139 -18.01 -2.21 -0.48
N ALA A 140 -18.44 -3.20 0.29
CA ALA A 140 -18.03 -4.58 0.15
C ALA A 140 -19.21 -5.45 -0.31
N SER A 141 -18.92 -6.58 -0.96
CA SER A 141 -19.91 -7.59 -1.32
C SER A 141 -19.87 -8.74 -0.32
N LEU A 142 -21.00 -9.15 0.21
CA LEU A 142 -21.09 -10.37 1.06
C LEU A 142 -20.60 -11.61 0.31
N ALA A 143 -20.87 -11.74 -0.97
CA ALA A 143 -20.36 -12.83 -1.80
C ALA A 143 -18.83 -12.82 -1.89
N HIS A 144 -18.20 -11.64 -1.98
CA HIS A 144 -16.73 -11.52 -1.95
C HIS A 144 -16.17 -11.89 -0.58
N ILE A 145 -16.78 -11.43 0.51
CA ILE A 145 -16.37 -11.76 1.88
C ILE A 145 -16.44 -13.26 2.12
N CYS A 146 -17.55 -13.91 1.75
CA CYS A 146 -17.71 -15.36 1.86
C CYS A 146 -16.70 -16.12 1.00
N GLY A 147 -16.44 -15.65 -0.22
CA GLY A 147 -15.46 -16.26 -1.10
C GLY A 147 -14.03 -16.12 -0.55
N ASP A 148 -13.66 -14.96 -0.02
CA ASP A 148 -12.37 -14.75 0.61
C ASP A 148 -12.21 -15.61 1.87
N ALA A 149 -13.27 -15.76 2.68
CA ALA A 149 -13.28 -16.68 3.81
C ALA A 149 -13.04 -18.13 3.37
N ALA A 150 -13.62 -18.55 2.24
CA ALA A 150 -13.40 -19.89 1.68
C ALA A 150 -11.94 -20.06 1.19
N VAL A 151 -11.32 -19.04 0.61
CA VAL A 151 -9.89 -19.06 0.22
C VAL A 151 -9.02 -19.26 1.46
N PHE A 152 -9.21 -18.46 2.50
CA PHE A 152 -8.42 -18.59 3.74
C PHE A 152 -8.69 -19.91 4.46
N GLY A 153 -9.94 -20.39 4.48
CA GLY A 153 -10.27 -21.71 5.02
C GLY A 153 -9.50 -22.84 4.32
N ARG A 154 -9.41 -22.80 2.99
CA ARG A 154 -8.61 -23.78 2.23
C ARG A 154 -7.12 -23.71 2.56
N LEU A 155 -6.56 -22.49 2.67
CA LEU A 155 -5.17 -22.30 3.07
C LEU A 155 -4.89 -22.91 4.45
N LEU A 156 -5.72 -22.61 5.43
CA LEU A 156 -5.57 -23.13 6.80
C LEU A 156 -5.68 -24.64 6.84
N MET A 157 -6.65 -25.22 6.13
CA MET A 157 -6.82 -26.68 6.07
C MET A 157 -5.64 -27.39 5.38
N ALA A 158 -5.10 -26.80 4.32
CA ALA A 158 -3.95 -27.34 3.61
C ALA A 158 -2.65 -27.35 4.45
N HIS A 159 -2.54 -26.42 5.42
CA HIS A 159 -1.35 -26.25 6.26
C HIS A 159 -1.60 -26.65 7.73
N ALA A 160 -2.79 -27.15 8.04
CA ALA A 160 -3.08 -27.65 9.38
C ALA A 160 -2.17 -28.85 9.71
N PRO A 161 -1.61 -28.94 10.93
CA PRO A 161 -0.88 -30.13 11.37
C PRO A 161 -1.78 -31.36 11.21
N LYS A 162 -1.26 -32.44 10.62
CA LYS A 162 -2.00 -33.69 10.55
C LYS A 162 -2.33 -34.17 11.97
N PRO A 163 -3.58 -34.63 12.23
CA PRO A 163 -3.90 -35.22 13.52
C PRO A 163 -2.92 -36.37 13.82
N GLY A 164 -2.20 -36.30 14.93
CA GLY A 164 -1.21 -37.30 15.35
C GLY A 164 0.25 -36.93 15.17
N SER A 165 0.61 -35.75 14.67
CA SER A 165 2.02 -35.31 14.57
C SER A 165 2.54 -34.57 15.84
N HIS A 166 1.91 -34.75 16.99
CA HIS A 166 2.53 -34.34 18.24
C HIS A 166 3.67 -35.30 18.52
N GLY A 167 4.85 -34.99 17.97
CA GLY A 167 6.08 -35.66 18.29
C GLY A 167 6.33 -35.59 19.77
N ALA A 168 6.56 -36.73 20.35
CA ALA A 168 7.11 -36.90 21.69
C ALA A 168 8.39 -36.05 21.79
N HIS A 169 8.31 -34.96 22.49
CA HIS A 169 9.48 -34.37 23.12
C HIS A 169 9.52 -34.87 24.54
N ALA A 170 10.28 -35.97 24.72
CA ALA A 170 10.82 -36.37 26.00
C ALA A 170 12.08 -35.55 26.30
#